data_29db9392afcf2350a1c02ac562ce8d56
#
_entry.id   29db9392afcf2350a1c02ac562ce8d56
#
_cell.length_a   1.000
_cell.length_b   1.000
_cell.length_c   1.000
_cell.angle_alpha   90.00
_cell.angle_beta   90.00
_cell.angle_gamma   90.00
#
_symmetry.space_group_name_H-M   'P 1'
#
loop_
_entity.id
_entity.type
_entity.pdbx_description
1 polymer ?
#
loop_
_entity_poly.entity_id
_entity_poly.type
_entity_poly.pdbx_seq_one_letter_code
_entity_poly.pdbx_strand_id
1 'polypeptide(L)'
;MAAATEAGELGLSILGLGVQYPPHALEASAIDTLSKRYHPDSPAMQKVLSINRFTGIDQRSSIGTPDHPLVNQPLPPSISDIHKVFMTDGVPLAITACQKALAESHLPPSSVTHMVSTTCTDSSNPGYDHYVAKGLGLSPQVQKVLLHGVGCAGGLTALRTAANLCLGHTMRRLPARILVLALEVSTVMVRSELESIASSQETRIGVCLFSDCASAVLLSNNIPDDTSSSPLPPPIYSLLGYHNSIIPDTEQDLGFDVDPVGWKVILTPRVPSLTRDILQPSYESLISSLPPLPADYTCPADFDWAMHPGGATILTGAEKALSITPEHMRASYDTYINHGNSSSATIFSVLNRLRQKDMDALAPGGSENVKELVVGCAFGPGIAVEMCMLRRNLGDKTQRRGIETPPESEGGSEQGSEIGDDVEGKKERLEKDVIGGAGEKDEKEEEEEEEKEKEEAFITQALESVELD
;
A
#
# COMPACT_ATOMS: atom_id res chain seq x y z
N MET A 1 -18.08 24.13 -17.64
CA MET A 1 -19.30 23.65 -16.97
C MET A 1 -18.85 22.52 -16.04
N ALA A 2 -19.08 22.60 -14.73
CA ALA A 2 -18.88 21.46 -13.86
C ALA A 2 -19.79 20.32 -14.38
N ALA A 3 -19.25 19.12 -14.59
CA ALA A 3 -20.06 17.96 -14.90
C ALA A 3 -21.11 17.82 -13.78
N ALA A 4 -22.38 17.70 -14.18
CA ALA A 4 -23.42 17.43 -13.20
C ALA A 4 -23.09 16.09 -12.54
N THR A 5 -22.89 16.11 -11.22
CA THR A 5 -22.77 14.87 -10.43
C THR A 5 -24.07 14.09 -10.61
N GLU A 6 -23.96 12.80 -10.94
CA GLU A 6 -25.12 11.92 -10.93
C GLU A 6 -25.73 11.89 -9.52
N ALA A 7 -27.05 11.75 -9.44
CA ALA A 7 -27.75 11.81 -8.18
C ALA A 7 -27.22 10.71 -7.21
N GLY A 8 -26.68 11.13 -6.08
CA GLY A 8 -26.11 10.24 -5.05
C GLY A 8 -24.58 10.13 -5.07
N GLU A 9 -23.86 10.65 -6.06
CA GLU A 9 -22.40 10.68 -6.04
C GLU A 9 -21.87 11.73 -5.04
N LEU A 10 -20.72 11.42 -4.37
CA LEU A 10 -20.10 12.33 -3.41
C LEU A 10 -19.53 13.58 -4.06
N GLY A 11 -19.25 13.57 -5.37
CA GLY A 11 -18.61 14.66 -6.10
C GLY A 11 -17.17 14.93 -5.67
N LEU A 12 -16.47 13.90 -5.18
CA LEU A 12 -15.09 13.99 -4.68
C LEU A 12 -14.11 13.38 -5.67
N SER A 13 -13.01 14.08 -5.92
CA SER A 13 -11.99 13.70 -6.91
C SER A 13 -10.59 13.65 -6.30
N ILE A 14 -9.88 12.58 -6.55
CA ILE A 14 -8.42 12.51 -6.35
C ILE A 14 -7.79 13.10 -7.62
N LEU A 15 -7.14 14.26 -7.46
CA LEU A 15 -6.54 15.03 -8.54
C LEU A 15 -5.05 14.76 -8.73
N GLY A 16 -4.39 14.25 -7.71
CA GLY A 16 -2.96 13.91 -7.72
C GLY A 16 -2.65 12.82 -6.72
N LEU A 17 -1.69 11.97 -7.05
CA LEU A 17 -1.21 10.88 -6.24
C LEU A 17 0.31 10.79 -6.35
N GLY A 18 1.01 10.80 -5.21
CA GLY A 18 2.45 10.73 -5.14
C GLY A 18 2.93 9.66 -4.17
N VAL A 19 3.92 8.89 -4.60
CA VAL A 19 4.58 7.86 -3.79
C VAL A 19 6.08 8.11 -3.79
N GLN A 20 6.70 7.99 -2.64
CA GLN A 20 8.14 8.08 -2.49
C GLN A 20 8.63 6.94 -1.61
N TYR A 21 9.31 6.00 -2.23
CA TYR A 21 10.10 4.99 -1.54
C TYR A 21 11.47 5.57 -1.15
N PRO A 22 12.08 5.08 -0.06
CA PRO A 22 13.44 5.40 0.31
C PRO A 22 14.46 4.79 -0.67
N PRO A 23 15.77 5.15 -0.54
CA PRO A 23 16.76 4.82 -1.55
C PRO A 23 17.21 3.35 -1.59
N HIS A 24 16.93 2.56 -0.55
CA HIS A 24 17.40 1.18 -0.48
C HIS A 24 16.26 0.19 -0.69
N ALA A 25 16.52 -0.82 -1.52
CA ALA A 25 15.71 -2.03 -1.66
C ALA A 25 16.51 -3.20 -1.05
N LEU A 26 16.04 -3.75 0.06
CA LEU A 26 16.72 -4.79 0.82
C LEU A 26 16.08 -6.14 0.58
N GLU A 27 16.88 -7.11 0.20
CA GLU A 27 16.48 -8.52 0.15
C GLU A 27 16.18 -9.06 1.55
N ALA A 28 15.47 -10.18 1.62
CA ALA A 28 15.17 -10.89 2.88
C ALA A 28 16.42 -11.19 3.72
N SER A 29 17.56 -11.47 3.07
CA SER A 29 18.88 -11.73 3.67
C SER A 29 19.43 -10.59 4.55
N ALA A 30 18.92 -9.37 4.41
CA ALA A 30 19.34 -8.23 5.22
C ALA A 30 19.08 -8.45 6.72
N ILE A 31 17.96 -9.10 7.08
CA ILE A 31 17.64 -9.46 8.48
C ILE A 31 18.60 -10.54 8.99
N ASP A 32 18.95 -11.52 8.17
CA ASP A 32 19.93 -12.55 8.52
C ASP A 32 21.27 -11.93 8.93
N THR A 33 21.70 -10.86 8.24
CA THR A 33 22.94 -10.14 8.54
C THR A 33 22.90 -9.52 9.94
N LEU A 34 21.81 -8.82 10.31
CA LEU A 34 21.67 -8.22 11.63
C LEU A 34 21.52 -9.29 12.71
N SER A 35 20.74 -10.34 12.48
CA SER A 35 20.55 -11.45 13.42
C SER A 35 21.85 -12.16 13.73
N LYS A 36 22.64 -12.52 12.73
CA LYS A 36 23.96 -13.16 12.93
C LYS A 36 24.96 -12.26 13.65
N ARG A 37 24.83 -10.94 13.48
CA ARG A 37 25.71 -9.95 14.11
C ARG A 37 25.44 -9.81 15.61
N TYR A 38 24.18 -9.85 16.03
CA TYR A 38 23.77 -9.54 17.40
C TYR A 38 23.16 -10.69 18.18
N HIS A 39 22.53 -11.67 17.51
CA HIS A 39 21.79 -12.77 18.15
C HIS A 39 22.04 -14.12 17.45
N PRO A 40 23.31 -14.58 17.28
CA PRO A 40 23.63 -15.76 16.49
C PRO A 40 23.04 -17.06 17.04
N ASP A 41 22.83 -17.15 18.35
CA ASP A 41 22.45 -18.37 19.06
C ASP A 41 20.99 -18.37 19.56
N SER A 42 20.13 -17.43 19.10
CA SER A 42 18.75 -17.34 19.53
C SER A 42 17.84 -18.34 18.77
N PRO A 43 17.20 -19.32 19.45
CA PRO A 43 16.27 -20.25 18.81
C PRO A 43 15.05 -19.56 18.17
N ALA A 44 14.44 -18.59 18.88
CA ALA A 44 13.32 -17.83 18.34
C ALA A 44 13.72 -17.05 17.07
N MET A 45 14.94 -16.51 17.06
CA MET A 45 15.46 -15.81 15.87
C MET A 45 15.62 -16.75 14.69
N GLN A 46 16.10 -17.99 14.88
CA GLN A 46 16.21 -18.98 13.80
C GLN A 46 14.84 -19.30 13.18
N LYS A 47 13.80 -19.38 14.03
CA LYS A 47 12.41 -19.56 13.55
C LYS A 47 11.93 -18.35 12.75
N VAL A 48 12.16 -17.12 13.21
CA VAL A 48 11.83 -15.87 12.48
C VAL A 48 12.54 -15.82 11.12
N LEU A 49 13.84 -16.16 11.07
CA LEU A 49 14.62 -16.18 9.83
C LEU A 49 14.12 -17.26 8.86
N SER A 50 13.65 -18.40 9.38
CA SER A 50 13.01 -19.42 8.55
C SER A 50 11.73 -18.86 7.90
N ILE A 51 10.84 -18.25 8.67
CA ILE A 51 9.60 -17.63 8.16
C ILE A 51 9.93 -16.51 7.16
N ASN A 52 10.96 -15.70 7.40
CA ASN A 52 11.36 -14.61 6.52
C ASN A 52 11.64 -15.04 5.07
N ARG A 53 12.05 -16.28 4.84
CA ARG A 53 12.32 -16.84 3.50
C ARG A 53 11.06 -17.16 2.70
N PHE A 54 9.92 -17.32 3.42
CA PHE A 54 8.63 -17.73 2.83
C PHE A 54 7.59 -16.61 2.83
N THR A 55 7.99 -15.36 3.08
CA THR A 55 7.07 -14.21 3.07
C THR A 55 6.54 -13.87 1.68
N GLY A 56 7.21 -14.33 0.61
CA GLY A 56 6.92 -13.90 -0.76
C GLY A 56 7.36 -12.46 -1.06
N ILE A 57 8.16 -11.83 -0.20
CA ILE A 57 8.73 -10.50 -0.42
C ILE A 57 10.13 -10.64 -0.99
N ASP A 58 10.36 -10.21 -2.21
CA ASP A 58 11.69 -10.19 -2.83
C ASP A 58 12.53 -9.05 -2.26
N GLN A 59 11.94 -7.86 -2.15
CA GLN A 59 12.60 -6.66 -1.69
C GLN A 59 11.73 -5.84 -0.74
N ARG A 60 12.36 -5.23 0.27
CA ARG A 60 11.75 -4.27 1.18
C ARG A 60 12.38 -2.90 1.02
N SER A 61 11.55 -1.88 0.84
CA SER A 61 12.01 -0.50 0.81
C SER A 61 12.47 -0.05 2.20
N SER A 62 13.67 0.52 2.30
CA SER A 62 14.30 0.89 3.58
C SER A 62 15.08 2.19 3.47
N ILE A 63 15.03 3.01 4.54
CA ILE A 63 15.86 4.21 4.66
C ILE A 63 17.34 3.90 4.86
N GLY A 64 17.69 2.70 5.33
CA GLY A 64 19.06 2.29 5.61
C GLY A 64 19.34 0.83 5.28
N THR A 65 20.61 0.48 5.27
CA THR A 65 21.09 -0.89 5.14
C THR A 65 21.42 -1.48 6.53
N PRO A 66 21.79 -2.78 6.66
CA PRO A 66 22.27 -3.35 7.91
C PRO A 66 23.50 -2.65 8.53
N ASP A 67 24.19 -1.82 7.75
CA ASP A 67 25.34 -1.03 8.21
C ASP A 67 24.97 0.42 8.60
N HIS A 68 23.68 0.78 8.51
CA HIS A 68 23.23 2.09 8.95
C HIS A 68 23.51 2.30 10.46
N PRO A 69 24.06 3.46 10.88
CA PRO A 69 24.48 3.70 12.28
C PRO A 69 23.39 3.45 13.33
N LEU A 70 22.11 3.66 12.98
CA LEU A 70 20.99 3.41 13.89
C LEU A 70 20.87 1.95 14.30
N VAL A 71 21.07 1.01 13.36
CA VAL A 71 20.88 -0.44 13.57
C VAL A 71 22.20 -1.18 13.80
N ASN A 72 23.32 -0.63 13.31
CA ASN A 72 24.66 -1.20 13.43
C ASN A 72 25.38 -0.65 14.66
N GLN A 73 24.85 -0.93 15.84
CA GLN A 73 25.42 -0.53 17.13
C GLN A 73 25.17 -1.62 18.19
N PRO A 74 26.00 -1.66 19.28
CA PRO A 74 25.90 -2.73 20.27
C PRO A 74 24.55 -2.86 20.96
N LEU A 75 23.89 -1.73 21.25
CA LEU A 75 22.58 -1.68 21.90
C LEU A 75 21.49 -1.28 20.87
N PRO A 76 20.23 -1.70 21.09
CA PRO A 76 19.10 -1.18 20.32
C PRO A 76 19.03 0.35 20.40
N PRO A 77 18.55 1.03 19.36
CA PRO A 77 18.38 2.47 19.38
C PRO A 77 17.33 2.88 20.41
N SER A 78 17.51 4.05 21.01
CA SER A 78 16.47 4.65 21.84
C SER A 78 15.32 5.20 20.99
N ILE A 79 14.14 5.41 21.61
CA ILE A 79 13.01 6.10 20.96
C ILE A 79 13.45 7.47 20.40
N SER A 80 14.33 8.19 21.08
CA SER A 80 14.86 9.48 20.60
C SER A 80 15.72 9.34 19.36
N ASP A 81 16.50 8.25 19.22
CA ASP A 81 17.32 8.00 18.03
C ASP A 81 16.42 7.59 16.84
N ILE A 82 15.40 6.76 17.09
CA ILE A 82 14.39 6.36 16.13
C ILE A 82 13.67 7.62 15.61
N HIS A 83 13.15 8.45 16.51
CA HIS A 83 12.50 9.72 16.17
C HIS A 83 13.40 10.63 15.34
N LYS A 84 14.68 10.77 15.71
CA LYS A 84 15.62 11.59 14.94
C LYS A 84 15.73 11.14 13.50
N VAL A 85 15.88 9.84 13.25
CA VAL A 85 15.98 9.28 11.89
C VAL A 85 14.64 9.41 11.15
N PHE A 86 13.51 9.16 11.82
CA PHE A 86 12.19 9.42 11.25
C PHE A 86 12.07 10.87 10.74
N MET A 87 12.55 11.84 11.52
CA MET A 87 12.50 13.25 11.15
C MET A 87 13.50 13.64 10.07
N THR A 88 14.75 13.10 10.09
CA THR A 88 15.80 13.48 9.14
C THR A 88 15.65 12.80 7.79
N ASP A 89 15.18 11.58 7.76
CA ASP A 89 15.13 10.75 6.54
C ASP A 89 13.69 10.49 6.08
N GLY A 90 12.74 10.29 7.00
CA GLY A 90 11.33 10.04 6.69
C GLY A 90 10.58 11.30 6.22
N VAL A 91 10.70 12.42 6.94
CA VAL A 91 9.99 13.66 6.59
C VAL A 91 10.31 14.15 5.17
N PRO A 92 11.56 14.11 4.67
CA PRO A 92 11.86 14.40 3.27
C PRO A 92 11.12 13.50 2.26
N LEU A 93 10.92 12.20 2.57
CA LEU A 93 10.12 11.31 1.72
C LEU A 93 8.67 11.80 1.64
N ALA A 94 8.09 12.18 2.79
CA ALA A 94 6.73 12.71 2.87
C ALA A 94 6.56 14.02 2.07
N ILE A 95 7.52 14.94 2.18
CA ILE A 95 7.53 16.18 1.39
C ILE A 95 7.56 15.85 -0.10
N THR A 96 8.43 14.92 -0.52
CA THR A 96 8.55 14.50 -1.93
C THR A 96 7.27 13.83 -2.45
N ALA A 97 6.63 12.96 -1.66
CA ALA A 97 5.35 12.35 -2.03
C ALA A 97 4.25 13.41 -2.22
N CYS A 98 4.16 14.38 -1.31
CA CYS A 98 3.24 15.51 -1.43
C CYS A 98 3.52 16.37 -2.66
N GLN A 99 4.79 16.68 -2.94
CA GLN A 99 5.18 17.44 -4.14
C GLN A 99 4.77 16.74 -5.42
N LYS A 100 4.91 15.40 -5.50
CA LYS A 100 4.46 14.61 -6.65
C LYS A 100 2.93 14.70 -6.82
N ALA A 101 2.16 14.56 -5.74
CA ALA A 101 0.71 14.68 -5.78
C ALA A 101 0.25 16.09 -6.20
N LEU A 102 0.89 17.14 -5.70
CA LEU A 102 0.63 18.52 -6.08
C LEU A 102 1.01 18.79 -7.55
N ALA A 103 2.18 18.32 -7.98
CA ALA A 103 2.63 18.49 -9.36
C ALA A 103 1.66 17.83 -10.35
N GLU A 104 1.18 16.61 -10.06
CA GLU A 104 0.22 15.91 -10.91
C GLU A 104 -1.14 16.59 -10.96
N SER A 105 -1.58 17.16 -9.85
CA SER A 105 -2.82 17.94 -9.80
C SER A 105 -2.72 19.31 -10.47
N HIS A 106 -1.53 19.76 -10.86
CA HIS A 106 -1.26 21.10 -11.36
C HIS A 106 -1.71 22.23 -10.42
N LEU A 107 -1.85 21.94 -9.13
CA LEU A 107 -2.28 22.91 -8.12
C LEU A 107 -1.10 23.36 -7.26
N PRO A 108 -1.00 24.67 -6.96
CA PRO A 108 0.08 25.18 -6.11
C PRO A 108 -0.16 24.80 -4.64
N PRO A 109 0.91 24.72 -3.82
CA PRO A 109 0.79 24.47 -2.38
C PRO A 109 -0.14 25.45 -1.66
N SER A 110 -0.25 26.70 -2.14
CA SER A 110 -1.14 27.73 -1.57
C SER A 110 -2.63 27.42 -1.72
N SER A 111 -3.01 26.51 -2.61
CA SER A 111 -4.40 26.08 -2.79
C SER A 111 -4.84 25.01 -1.78
N VAL A 112 -3.90 24.41 -1.03
CA VAL A 112 -4.21 23.38 -0.04
C VAL A 112 -4.92 24.01 1.14
N THR A 113 -6.13 23.53 1.43
CA THR A 113 -6.98 24.01 2.52
C THR A 113 -6.79 23.20 3.80
N HIS A 114 -6.56 21.90 3.66
CA HIS A 114 -6.38 20.98 4.78
C HIS A 114 -5.26 19.99 4.49
N MET A 115 -4.68 19.44 5.57
CA MET A 115 -3.82 18.28 5.56
C MET A 115 -4.35 17.24 6.55
N VAL A 116 -4.62 16.04 6.09
CA VAL A 116 -4.98 14.89 6.93
C VAL A 116 -3.87 13.87 6.81
N SER A 117 -3.16 13.66 7.90
CA SER A 117 -1.94 12.83 7.93
C SER A 117 -2.12 11.63 8.84
N THR A 118 -1.34 10.58 8.62
CA THR A 118 -1.30 9.39 9.47
C THR A 118 0.11 8.81 9.56
N THR A 119 0.45 8.26 10.70
CA THR A 119 1.64 7.42 10.95
C THR A 119 1.42 6.57 12.19
N CYS A 120 2.05 5.40 12.24
CA CYS A 120 2.19 4.60 13.46
C CYS A 120 3.67 4.46 13.91
N THR A 121 4.60 5.07 13.19
CA THR A 121 6.05 4.92 13.40
C THR A 121 6.72 6.12 14.06
N ASP A 122 5.96 7.15 14.44
CA ASP A 122 6.38 8.28 15.26
C ASP A 122 5.20 8.87 16.03
N SER A 123 5.45 9.48 17.21
CA SER A 123 4.40 10.06 18.07
C SER A 123 4.77 11.40 18.67
N SER A 124 5.72 12.11 18.07
CA SER A 124 6.18 13.43 18.57
C SER A 124 5.12 14.52 18.45
N ASN A 125 5.24 15.55 19.29
CA ASN A 125 4.43 16.76 19.29
C ASN A 125 5.33 18.00 19.25
N PRO A 126 5.24 18.86 18.20
CA PRO A 126 4.33 18.75 17.05
C PRO A 126 4.64 17.54 16.18
N GLY A 127 3.60 16.97 15.54
CA GLY A 127 3.74 15.82 14.67
C GLY A 127 4.48 16.13 13.36
N TYR A 128 4.88 15.11 12.64
CA TYR A 128 5.64 15.24 11.39
C TYR A 128 4.91 16.08 10.32
N ASP A 129 3.58 16.07 10.33
CA ASP A 129 2.71 16.87 9.47
C ASP A 129 3.00 18.38 9.56
N HIS A 130 3.42 18.85 10.74
CA HIS A 130 3.83 20.25 10.93
C HIS A 130 5.06 20.59 10.10
N TYR A 131 6.05 19.70 10.09
CA TYR A 131 7.30 19.89 9.37
C TYR A 131 7.11 19.72 7.86
N VAL A 132 6.24 18.78 7.44
CA VAL A 132 5.87 18.62 6.03
C VAL A 132 5.14 19.86 5.52
N ALA A 133 4.15 20.38 6.25
CA ALA A 133 3.43 21.60 5.88
C ALA A 133 4.38 22.79 5.72
N LYS A 134 5.35 22.95 6.66
CA LYS A 134 6.39 23.95 6.58
C LYS A 134 7.32 23.75 5.37
N GLY A 135 7.76 22.51 5.12
CA GLY A 135 8.65 22.16 4.00
C GLY A 135 8.01 22.39 2.64
N LEU A 136 6.68 22.21 2.53
CA LEU A 136 5.89 22.50 1.34
C LEU A 136 5.55 23.99 1.16
N GLY A 137 5.77 24.83 2.17
CA GLY A 137 5.34 26.23 2.16
C GLY A 137 3.82 26.39 2.14
N LEU A 138 3.08 25.49 2.81
CA LEU A 138 1.63 25.62 2.92
C LEU A 138 1.25 26.90 3.71
N SER A 139 0.02 27.38 3.46
CA SER A 139 -0.52 28.52 4.18
C SER A 139 -0.51 28.28 5.71
N PRO A 140 -0.20 29.30 6.53
CA PRO A 140 -0.38 29.20 7.98
C PRO A 140 -1.82 28.92 8.43
N GLN A 141 -2.81 29.14 7.57
CA GLN A 141 -4.21 28.84 7.81
C GLN A 141 -4.62 27.40 7.43
N VAL A 142 -3.70 26.59 6.90
CA VAL A 142 -4.00 25.19 6.59
C VAL A 142 -4.47 24.46 7.85
N GLN A 143 -5.62 23.83 7.76
CA GLN A 143 -6.15 23.04 8.87
C GLN A 143 -5.51 21.65 8.85
N LYS A 144 -4.99 21.18 9.99
CA LYS A 144 -4.25 19.92 10.08
C LYS A 144 -4.89 18.95 11.04
N VAL A 145 -4.92 17.68 10.64
CA VAL A 145 -5.33 16.55 11.47
C VAL A 145 -4.27 15.47 11.32
N LEU A 146 -3.73 14.98 12.42
CA LEU A 146 -2.83 13.82 12.45
C LEU A 146 -3.53 12.67 13.16
N LEU A 147 -3.72 11.54 12.45
CA LEU A 147 -4.34 10.33 12.94
C LEU A 147 -3.28 9.38 13.50
N HIS A 148 -3.51 8.91 14.72
CA HIS A 148 -2.75 7.86 15.38
C HIS A 148 -3.67 6.71 15.78
N GLY A 149 -3.10 5.54 16.08
CA GLY A 149 -3.84 4.37 16.55
C GLY A 149 -4.64 3.63 15.47
N VAL A 150 -4.37 3.91 14.19
CA VAL A 150 -5.09 3.30 13.05
C VAL A 150 -4.22 2.35 12.21
N GLY A 151 -2.90 2.36 12.41
CA GLY A 151 -1.94 1.46 11.76
C GLY A 151 -2.15 1.33 10.26
N CYS A 152 -2.13 0.10 9.75
CA CYS A 152 -2.23 -0.19 8.31
C CYS A 152 -3.53 0.31 7.64
N ALA A 153 -4.63 0.48 8.39
CA ALA A 153 -5.86 1.09 7.87
C ALA A 153 -5.74 2.61 7.68
N GLY A 154 -4.66 3.23 8.17
CA GLY A 154 -4.50 4.69 8.28
C GLY A 154 -4.65 5.44 6.97
N GLY A 155 -4.18 4.91 5.85
CA GLY A 155 -4.32 5.54 4.54
C GLY A 155 -5.78 5.74 4.15
N LEU A 156 -6.60 4.69 4.21
CA LEU A 156 -8.04 4.79 3.90
C LEU A 156 -8.81 5.54 5.00
N THR A 157 -8.46 5.40 6.28
CA THR A 157 -9.03 6.19 7.38
C THR A 157 -8.80 7.69 7.14
N ALA A 158 -7.58 8.07 6.72
CA ALA A 158 -7.26 9.46 6.40
C ALA A 158 -8.02 9.95 5.15
N LEU A 159 -8.18 9.11 4.13
CA LEU A 159 -8.98 9.42 2.94
C LEU A 159 -10.46 9.63 3.31
N ARG A 160 -11.05 8.76 4.11
CA ARG A 160 -12.43 8.88 4.62
C ARG A 160 -12.60 10.14 5.48
N THR A 161 -11.64 10.44 6.33
CA THR A 161 -11.65 11.67 7.14
C THR A 161 -11.62 12.92 6.25
N ALA A 162 -10.74 12.93 5.24
CA ALA A 162 -10.68 14.00 4.25
C ALA A 162 -11.97 14.11 3.43
N ALA A 163 -12.59 12.99 3.07
CA ALA A 163 -13.87 12.99 2.37
C ALA A 163 -14.97 13.67 3.19
N ASN A 164 -15.08 13.36 4.48
CA ASN A 164 -16.03 14.00 5.38
C ASN A 164 -15.79 15.52 5.51
N LEU A 165 -14.53 15.96 5.56
CA LEU A 165 -14.19 17.38 5.54
C LEU A 165 -14.57 18.05 4.21
N CYS A 166 -14.30 17.40 3.07
CA CYS A 166 -14.73 17.86 1.76
C CYS A 166 -16.25 18.04 1.67
N LEU A 167 -17.03 17.05 2.15
CA LEU A 167 -18.50 17.11 2.16
C LEU A 167 -19.00 18.25 3.05
N GLY A 168 -18.41 18.45 4.24
CA GLY A 168 -18.71 19.60 5.10
C GLY A 168 -18.45 20.95 4.41
N HIS A 169 -17.37 21.07 3.65
CA HIS A 169 -17.08 22.27 2.83
C HIS A 169 -18.06 22.41 1.67
N THR A 170 -18.46 21.30 1.02
CA THR A 170 -19.45 21.31 -0.08
C THR A 170 -20.78 21.88 0.41
N MET A 171 -21.26 21.48 1.58
CA MET A 171 -22.48 22.04 2.19
C MET A 171 -22.39 23.57 2.43
N ARG A 172 -21.22 24.10 2.64
CA ARG A 172 -20.93 25.53 2.82
C ARG A 172 -20.60 26.22 1.50
N ARG A 173 -20.56 25.51 0.38
CA ARG A 173 -20.14 26.00 -0.94
C ARG A 173 -18.71 26.58 -0.93
N LEU A 174 -17.83 25.98 -0.15
CA LEU A 174 -16.42 26.38 -0.04
C LEU A 174 -15.55 25.36 -0.77
N PRO A 175 -14.50 25.79 -1.47
CA PRO A 175 -13.52 24.85 -2.05
C PRO A 175 -12.81 24.10 -0.95
N ALA A 176 -12.56 22.81 -1.19
CA ALA A 176 -11.70 21.97 -0.37
C ALA A 176 -10.65 21.30 -1.26
N ARG A 177 -9.38 21.44 -0.87
CA ARG A 177 -8.21 20.82 -1.46
C ARG A 177 -7.45 20.19 -0.31
N ILE A 178 -7.64 18.91 -0.10
CA ILE A 178 -7.14 18.21 1.08
C ILE A 178 -5.98 17.32 0.67
N LEU A 179 -4.81 17.61 1.23
CA LEU A 179 -3.64 16.78 1.08
C LEU A 179 -3.71 15.66 2.13
N VAL A 180 -3.95 14.44 1.70
CA VAL A 180 -3.95 13.23 2.53
C VAL A 180 -2.57 12.63 2.46
N LEU A 181 -1.94 12.36 3.59
CA LEU A 181 -0.55 11.94 3.69
C LEU A 181 -0.38 10.77 4.66
N ALA A 182 0.31 9.74 4.22
CA ALA A 182 0.79 8.64 5.04
C ALA A 182 2.32 8.56 4.97
N LEU A 183 2.98 8.47 6.13
CA LEU A 183 4.42 8.25 6.24
C LEU A 183 4.68 7.14 7.25
N GLU A 184 5.38 6.12 6.80
CA GLU A 184 5.83 5.05 7.69
C GLU A 184 7.32 4.76 7.48
N VAL A 185 8.05 4.67 8.59
CA VAL A 185 9.48 4.35 8.63
C VAL A 185 9.67 3.22 9.63
N SER A 186 9.27 2.03 9.23
CA SER A 186 9.25 0.83 10.09
C SER A 186 10.62 0.21 10.30
N THR A 187 11.53 0.36 9.32
CA THR A 187 12.86 -0.29 9.37
C THR A 187 13.77 0.28 10.46
N VAL A 188 13.46 1.47 11.00
CA VAL A 188 14.18 2.03 12.17
C VAL A 188 13.99 1.21 13.43
N MET A 189 12.93 0.41 13.52
CA MET A 189 12.58 -0.40 14.68
C MET A 189 13.14 -1.83 14.60
N VAL A 190 13.69 -2.24 13.45
CA VAL A 190 14.14 -3.62 13.22
C VAL A 190 15.12 -4.10 14.31
N ARG A 191 16.05 -3.25 14.75
CA ARG A 191 17.05 -3.63 15.78
C ARG A 191 16.41 -3.87 17.15
N SER A 192 15.40 -3.04 17.53
CA SER A 192 14.64 -3.21 18.77
C SER A 192 13.77 -4.47 18.74
N GLU A 193 13.14 -4.76 17.61
CA GLU A 193 12.34 -5.98 17.42
C GLU A 193 13.22 -7.25 17.49
N LEU A 194 14.39 -7.25 16.85
CA LEU A 194 15.33 -8.38 16.94
C LEU A 194 15.81 -8.60 18.39
N GLU A 195 16.10 -7.52 19.14
CA GLU A 195 16.44 -7.60 20.55
C GLU A 195 15.30 -8.19 21.38
N SER A 196 14.07 -7.75 21.13
CA SER A 196 12.89 -8.23 21.82
C SER A 196 12.61 -9.71 21.53
N ILE A 197 12.72 -10.15 20.27
CA ILE A 197 12.62 -11.56 19.89
C ILE A 197 13.67 -12.41 20.64
N ALA A 198 14.93 -11.97 20.67
CA ALA A 198 16.00 -12.70 21.33
C ALA A 198 15.86 -12.73 22.85
N SER A 199 15.38 -11.67 23.48
CA SER A 199 15.24 -11.57 24.93
C SER A 199 14.01 -12.32 25.46
N SER A 200 12.87 -12.22 24.79
CA SER A 200 11.63 -12.91 25.19
C SER A 200 11.51 -14.33 24.65
N GLN A 201 12.32 -14.70 23.65
CA GLN A 201 12.21 -15.95 22.89
C GLN A 201 10.83 -16.13 22.22
N GLU A 202 10.15 -15.04 21.89
CA GLU A 202 8.88 -15.03 21.17
C GLU A 202 9.10 -14.90 19.65
N THR A 203 8.37 -15.66 18.87
CA THR A 203 8.39 -15.54 17.42
C THR A 203 7.55 -14.33 17.00
N ARG A 204 8.17 -13.31 16.39
CA ARG A 204 7.50 -12.12 15.86
C ARG A 204 7.88 -11.89 14.41
N ILE A 205 6.89 -11.81 13.56
CA ILE A 205 7.08 -11.75 12.10
C ILE A 205 7.04 -10.33 11.52
N GLY A 206 6.78 -9.31 12.34
CA GLY A 206 6.74 -7.92 11.89
C GLY A 206 8.01 -7.49 11.16
N VAL A 207 9.19 -7.88 11.67
CA VAL A 207 10.49 -7.60 11.03
C VAL A 207 10.61 -8.20 9.62
N CYS A 208 9.86 -9.26 9.33
CA CYS A 208 9.87 -9.94 8.03
C CYS A 208 8.97 -9.26 7.00
N LEU A 209 8.03 -8.42 7.43
CA LEU A 209 6.97 -7.86 6.59
C LEU A 209 7.15 -6.37 6.33
N PHE A 210 7.48 -5.58 7.38
CA PHE A 210 7.42 -4.14 7.31
C PHE A 210 8.57 -3.48 6.53
N SER A 211 8.23 -2.37 5.89
CA SER A 211 9.09 -1.54 5.04
C SER A 211 8.77 -0.05 5.22
N ASP A 212 9.45 0.81 4.49
CA ASP A 212 9.32 2.26 4.59
C ASP A 212 8.72 2.85 3.31
N CYS A 213 7.83 3.82 3.46
CA CYS A 213 7.26 4.57 2.34
C CYS A 213 6.58 5.84 2.83
N ALA A 214 6.54 6.85 1.96
CA ALA A 214 5.61 7.97 2.04
C ALA A 214 4.68 7.96 0.83
N SER A 215 3.40 8.20 1.05
CA SER A 215 2.41 8.32 -0.02
C SER A 215 1.40 9.41 0.28
N ALA A 216 0.96 10.13 -0.76
CA ALA A 216 0.05 11.24 -0.62
C ALA A 216 -0.97 11.29 -1.76
N VAL A 217 -2.19 11.73 -1.46
CA VAL A 217 -3.21 12.04 -2.48
C VAL A 217 -3.75 13.45 -2.24
N LEU A 218 -4.12 14.14 -3.31
CA LEU A 218 -4.84 15.41 -3.25
C LEU A 218 -6.31 15.18 -3.57
N LEU A 219 -7.16 15.24 -2.54
CA LEU A 219 -8.61 15.10 -2.64
C LEU A 219 -9.27 16.48 -2.80
N SER A 220 -10.24 16.59 -3.70
CA SER A 220 -10.98 17.83 -4.00
C SER A 220 -12.49 17.57 -3.99
N ASN A 221 -13.26 18.57 -3.55
CA ASN A 221 -14.71 18.62 -3.73
C ASN A 221 -15.16 19.30 -5.03
N ASN A 222 -14.23 19.56 -5.94
CA ASN A 222 -14.45 20.15 -7.27
C ASN A 222 -15.12 21.54 -7.29
N ILE A 223 -15.33 22.17 -6.14
CA ILE A 223 -15.81 23.56 -6.10
C ILE A 223 -14.68 24.48 -6.56
N PRO A 224 -14.89 25.33 -7.56
CA PRO A 224 -13.90 26.28 -8.03
C PRO A 224 -13.46 27.24 -6.92
N ASP A 225 -12.22 27.69 -6.98
CA ASP A 225 -11.75 28.82 -6.20
C ASP A 225 -12.08 30.12 -6.98
N ASP A 226 -12.69 31.09 -6.33
CA ASP A 226 -13.05 32.39 -6.95
C ASP A 226 -11.82 33.14 -7.51
N THR A 227 -10.61 32.76 -7.06
CA THR A 227 -9.34 33.37 -7.50
C THR A 227 -8.71 32.64 -8.71
N SER A 228 -9.18 31.46 -9.07
CA SER A 228 -8.61 30.64 -10.16
C SER A 228 -9.50 30.72 -11.41
N SER A 229 -8.92 31.19 -12.51
CA SER A 229 -9.57 31.20 -13.83
C SER A 229 -9.45 29.86 -14.59
N SER A 230 -8.61 28.94 -14.10
CA SER A 230 -8.36 27.67 -14.78
C SER A 230 -9.28 26.56 -14.24
N PRO A 231 -9.83 25.70 -15.11
CA PRO A 231 -10.57 24.52 -14.66
C PRO A 231 -9.63 23.56 -13.92
N LEU A 232 -10.19 22.77 -13.01
CA LEU A 232 -9.45 21.69 -12.36
C LEU A 232 -9.08 20.60 -13.38
N PRO A 233 -7.95 19.91 -13.19
CA PRO A 233 -7.58 18.79 -14.05
C PRO A 233 -8.62 17.65 -13.93
N PRO A 234 -8.69 16.76 -14.93
CA PRO A 234 -9.52 15.57 -14.81
C PRO A 234 -9.05 14.72 -13.62
N PRO A 235 -9.96 14.09 -12.87
CA PRO A 235 -9.59 13.25 -11.73
C PRO A 235 -8.81 12.02 -12.19
N ILE A 236 -7.88 11.55 -11.34
CA ILE A 236 -7.25 10.24 -11.48
C ILE A 236 -8.24 9.17 -11.04
N TYR A 237 -8.87 9.41 -9.90
CA TYR A 237 -9.96 8.63 -9.35
C TYR A 237 -11.07 9.53 -8.85
N SER A 238 -12.33 9.13 -9.01
CA SER A 238 -13.46 9.69 -8.29
C SER A 238 -13.80 8.81 -7.10
N LEU A 239 -13.95 9.38 -5.91
CA LEU A 239 -14.38 8.65 -4.72
C LEU A 239 -15.90 8.58 -4.68
N LEU A 240 -16.45 7.37 -4.81
CA LEU A 240 -17.90 7.12 -4.89
C LEU A 240 -18.52 6.85 -3.51
N GLY A 241 -17.77 6.25 -2.61
CA GLY A 241 -18.22 5.94 -1.26
C GLY A 241 -17.16 5.26 -0.43
N TYR A 242 -17.47 5.03 0.84
CA TYR A 242 -16.59 4.35 1.79
C TYR A 242 -17.41 3.64 2.86
N HIS A 243 -16.79 2.63 3.47
CA HIS A 243 -17.32 1.86 4.59
C HIS A 243 -16.22 1.60 5.60
N ASN A 244 -16.56 1.61 6.89
CA ASN A 244 -15.66 1.19 7.95
C ASN A 244 -16.38 0.37 9.00
N SER A 245 -15.68 -0.58 9.58
CA SER A 245 -16.16 -1.40 10.70
C SER A 245 -14.99 -1.82 11.60
N ILE A 246 -15.32 -2.36 12.76
CA ILE A 246 -14.36 -2.97 13.69
C ILE A 246 -14.87 -4.38 13.97
N ILE A 247 -13.98 -5.36 13.94
CA ILE A 247 -14.29 -6.73 14.37
C ILE A 247 -14.25 -6.72 15.91
N PRO A 248 -15.37 -7.03 16.60
CA PRO A 248 -15.40 -7.00 18.05
C PRO A 248 -14.39 -7.97 18.69
N ASP A 249 -13.86 -7.58 19.85
CA ASP A 249 -13.00 -8.42 20.70
C ASP A 249 -11.71 -8.91 20.01
N THR A 250 -11.11 -8.06 19.16
CA THR A 250 -9.88 -8.36 18.38
C THR A 250 -8.74 -7.38 18.62
N GLU A 251 -8.80 -6.56 19.66
CA GLU A 251 -7.77 -5.59 20.01
C GLU A 251 -6.43 -6.22 20.40
N GLN A 252 -6.42 -7.52 20.74
CA GLN A 252 -5.22 -8.29 21.05
C GLN A 252 -4.73 -9.15 19.87
N ASP A 253 -5.43 -9.13 18.73
CA ASP A 253 -5.05 -9.92 17.55
C ASP A 253 -4.14 -9.16 16.60
N LEU A 254 -4.43 -7.89 16.35
CA LEU A 254 -3.63 -7.01 15.51
C LEU A 254 -3.41 -5.69 16.22
N GLY A 255 -2.16 -5.40 16.54
CA GLY A 255 -1.81 -4.23 17.33
C GLY A 255 -0.39 -3.75 17.11
N PHE A 256 -0.11 -2.59 17.71
CA PHE A 256 1.21 -1.99 17.78
C PHE A 256 1.35 -1.38 19.17
N ASP A 257 1.83 -2.21 20.09
CA ASP A 257 1.82 -1.92 21.53
C ASP A 257 3.06 -1.12 21.95
N VAL A 258 2.95 -0.44 23.06
CA VAL A 258 4.07 0.36 23.62
C VAL A 258 4.99 -0.57 24.43
N ASP A 259 6.28 -0.52 24.12
CA ASP A 259 7.34 -1.30 24.78
C ASP A 259 8.44 -0.35 25.30
N PRO A 260 9.18 -0.69 26.35
CA PRO A 260 10.28 0.14 26.87
C PRO A 260 11.35 0.50 25.84
N VAL A 261 11.54 -0.33 24.82
CA VAL A 261 12.51 -0.09 23.73
C VAL A 261 11.86 0.40 22.43
N GLY A 262 10.61 0.85 22.47
CA GLY A 262 9.88 1.38 21.31
C GLY A 262 8.47 0.82 21.20
N TRP A 263 8.13 0.24 20.05
CA TRP A 263 6.83 -0.38 19.80
C TRP A 263 7.00 -1.86 19.51
N LYS A 264 6.02 -2.63 19.94
CA LYS A 264 5.92 -4.08 19.77
C LYS A 264 4.78 -4.38 18.79
N VAL A 265 5.09 -5.06 17.68
CA VAL A 265 4.06 -5.56 16.77
C VAL A 265 3.34 -6.74 17.41
N ILE A 266 2.00 -6.66 17.47
CA ILE A 266 1.11 -7.77 17.83
C ILE A 266 0.46 -8.27 16.54
N LEU A 267 0.63 -9.55 16.25
CA LEU A 267 0.06 -10.20 15.08
C LEU A 267 -0.18 -11.66 15.41
N THR A 268 -1.41 -12.00 15.81
CA THR A 268 -1.77 -13.39 16.14
C THR A 268 -2.04 -14.22 14.89
N PRO A 269 -1.93 -15.56 14.98
CA PRO A 269 -2.30 -16.47 13.89
C PRO A 269 -3.77 -16.39 13.44
N ARG A 270 -4.64 -15.82 14.27
CA ARG A 270 -6.07 -15.60 13.96
C ARG A 270 -6.33 -14.51 12.92
N VAL A 271 -5.39 -13.58 12.74
CA VAL A 271 -5.59 -12.42 11.85
C VAL A 271 -5.97 -12.80 10.42
N PRO A 272 -5.34 -13.78 9.74
CA PRO A 272 -5.75 -14.18 8.40
C PRO A 272 -7.20 -14.69 8.30
N SER A 273 -7.67 -15.47 9.28
CA SER A 273 -9.05 -15.95 9.30
C SER A 273 -10.05 -14.83 9.60
N LEU A 274 -9.77 -13.97 10.59
CA LEU A 274 -10.61 -12.83 10.95
C LEU A 274 -10.78 -11.86 9.79
N THR A 275 -9.68 -11.52 9.10
CA THR A 275 -9.72 -10.61 7.94
C THR A 275 -10.44 -11.25 6.75
N ARG A 276 -10.25 -12.54 6.49
CA ARG A 276 -10.96 -13.27 5.44
C ARG A 276 -12.48 -13.25 5.69
N ASP A 277 -12.92 -13.57 6.89
CA ASP A 277 -14.33 -13.78 7.22
C ASP A 277 -15.13 -12.47 7.20
N ILE A 278 -14.50 -11.31 7.45
CA ILE A 278 -15.17 -10.00 7.44
C ILE A 278 -15.24 -9.38 6.03
N LEU A 279 -14.47 -9.88 5.04
CA LEU A 279 -14.38 -9.23 3.73
C LEU A 279 -15.71 -9.18 2.99
N GLN A 280 -16.40 -10.31 2.84
CA GLN A 280 -17.66 -10.36 2.11
C GLN A 280 -18.74 -9.47 2.77
N PRO A 281 -18.99 -9.54 4.11
CA PRO A 281 -19.93 -8.63 4.77
C PRO A 281 -19.58 -7.15 4.62
N SER A 282 -18.29 -6.80 4.68
CA SER A 282 -17.84 -5.41 4.51
C SER A 282 -18.04 -4.93 3.08
N TYR A 283 -17.75 -5.77 2.08
CA TYR A 283 -18.03 -5.48 0.68
C TYR A 283 -19.52 -5.25 0.43
N GLU A 284 -20.39 -6.13 0.93
CA GLU A 284 -21.85 -5.96 0.80
C GLU A 284 -22.35 -4.67 1.45
N SER A 285 -21.80 -4.32 2.61
CA SER A 285 -22.09 -3.06 3.30
C SER A 285 -21.64 -1.85 2.50
N LEU A 286 -20.45 -1.91 1.88
CA LEU A 286 -19.98 -0.85 0.98
C LEU A 286 -20.92 -0.70 -0.21
N ILE A 287 -21.21 -1.78 -0.94
CA ILE A 287 -22.10 -1.74 -2.12
C ILE A 287 -23.48 -1.19 -1.78
N SER A 288 -24.06 -1.60 -0.65
CA SER A 288 -25.39 -1.14 -0.22
C SER A 288 -25.44 0.36 0.10
N SER A 289 -24.31 0.98 0.40
CA SER A 289 -24.19 2.40 0.72
C SER A 289 -23.99 3.30 -0.51
N LEU A 290 -23.73 2.70 -1.68
CA LEU A 290 -23.44 3.42 -2.92
C LEU A 290 -24.73 3.74 -3.71
N PRO A 291 -24.71 4.77 -4.59
CA PRO A 291 -25.70 4.90 -5.63
C PRO A 291 -25.70 3.66 -6.53
N PRO A 292 -26.77 3.40 -7.31
CA PRO A 292 -26.83 2.26 -8.21
C PRO A 292 -25.61 2.19 -9.12
N LEU A 293 -24.92 1.05 -9.12
CA LEU A 293 -23.78 0.80 -9.98
C LEU A 293 -24.26 0.35 -11.39
N PRO A 294 -23.40 0.44 -12.42
CA PRO A 294 -23.69 -0.13 -13.74
C PRO A 294 -24.05 -1.62 -13.64
N ALA A 295 -24.94 -2.08 -14.53
CA ALA A 295 -25.55 -3.42 -14.45
C ALA A 295 -24.57 -4.59 -14.62
N ASP A 296 -23.38 -4.33 -15.12
CA ASP A 296 -22.25 -5.27 -15.28
C ASP A 296 -21.39 -5.43 -14.03
N TYR A 297 -21.70 -4.70 -12.94
CA TYR A 297 -21.01 -4.82 -11.64
C TYR A 297 -21.93 -5.52 -10.62
N THR A 298 -21.86 -6.84 -10.57
CA THR A 298 -22.78 -7.69 -9.81
C THR A 298 -22.12 -8.50 -8.70
N CYS A 299 -20.82 -8.79 -8.85
CA CYS A 299 -20.06 -9.59 -7.88
C CYS A 299 -18.62 -9.05 -7.72
N PRO A 300 -17.87 -9.47 -6.69
CA PRO A 300 -16.51 -8.98 -6.46
C PRO A 300 -15.55 -9.10 -7.64
N ALA A 301 -15.71 -10.10 -8.51
CA ALA A 301 -14.88 -10.30 -9.69
C ALA A 301 -15.13 -9.28 -10.83
N ASP A 302 -16.16 -8.45 -10.71
CA ASP A 302 -16.42 -7.38 -11.68
C ASP A 302 -15.58 -6.12 -11.40
N PHE A 303 -14.83 -6.09 -10.29
CA PHE A 303 -14.01 -4.95 -9.85
C PHE A 303 -12.52 -5.25 -9.93
N ASP A 304 -11.71 -4.20 -10.08
CA ASP A 304 -10.30 -4.24 -9.66
C ASP A 304 -10.23 -4.00 -8.15
N TRP A 305 -9.24 -4.61 -7.49
CA TRP A 305 -9.06 -4.52 -6.05
C TRP A 305 -7.70 -3.92 -5.69
N ALA A 306 -7.73 -2.80 -5.00
CA ALA A 306 -6.58 -2.25 -4.29
C ALA A 306 -6.64 -2.74 -2.84
N MET A 307 -6.12 -3.95 -2.60
CA MET A 307 -6.03 -4.55 -1.28
C MET A 307 -4.73 -4.14 -0.61
N HIS A 308 -4.78 -3.66 0.64
CA HIS A 308 -3.57 -3.48 1.43
C HIS A 308 -2.89 -4.84 1.68
N PRO A 309 -1.65 -5.05 1.20
CA PRO A 309 -0.97 -6.31 1.32
C PRO A 309 -0.32 -6.46 2.72
N GLY A 310 -1.12 -6.76 3.72
CA GLY A 310 -0.67 -6.94 5.10
C GLY A 310 0.30 -8.11 5.29
N GLY A 311 0.18 -9.12 4.42
CA GLY A 311 0.99 -10.33 4.31
C GLY A 311 0.43 -11.19 3.19
N ALA A 312 1.19 -12.20 2.71
CA ALA A 312 0.74 -13.09 1.63
C ALA A 312 -0.59 -13.78 1.97
N THR A 313 -0.75 -14.27 3.20
CA THR A 313 -1.98 -14.92 3.67
C THR A 313 -3.22 -14.02 3.69
N ILE A 314 -3.03 -12.70 3.80
CA ILE A 314 -4.13 -11.73 3.69
C ILE A 314 -4.62 -11.66 2.24
N LEU A 315 -3.71 -11.63 1.26
CA LEU A 315 -4.05 -11.58 -0.16
C LEU A 315 -4.74 -12.88 -0.60
N THR A 316 -4.14 -14.04 -0.32
CA THR A 316 -4.74 -15.33 -0.67
C THR A 316 -6.05 -15.61 0.08
N GLY A 317 -6.19 -15.11 1.31
CA GLY A 317 -7.44 -15.11 2.05
C GLY A 317 -8.54 -14.29 1.38
N ALA A 318 -8.18 -13.12 0.82
CA ALA A 318 -9.11 -12.27 0.06
C ALA A 318 -9.56 -12.92 -1.25
N GLU A 319 -8.67 -13.60 -1.98
CA GLU A 319 -9.04 -14.37 -3.18
C GLU A 319 -10.12 -15.41 -2.87
N LYS A 320 -9.89 -16.20 -1.82
CA LYS A 320 -10.82 -17.24 -1.38
C LYS A 320 -12.17 -16.65 -0.93
N ALA A 321 -12.15 -15.59 -0.11
CA ALA A 321 -13.37 -14.98 0.43
C ALA A 321 -14.25 -14.32 -0.64
N LEU A 322 -13.63 -13.68 -1.61
CA LEU A 322 -14.32 -12.87 -2.62
C LEU A 322 -14.48 -13.61 -3.97
N SER A 323 -13.93 -14.84 -4.08
CA SER A 323 -13.91 -15.63 -5.32
C SER A 323 -13.30 -14.81 -6.48
N ILE A 324 -12.18 -14.14 -6.22
CA ILE A 324 -11.39 -13.39 -7.18
C ILE A 324 -10.03 -14.04 -7.40
N THR A 325 -9.32 -13.61 -8.43
CA THR A 325 -7.99 -14.15 -8.77
C THR A 325 -6.89 -13.12 -8.48
N PRO A 326 -5.61 -13.52 -8.43
CA PRO A 326 -4.48 -12.60 -8.22
C PRO A 326 -4.47 -11.41 -9.19
N GLU A 327 -4.93 -11.59 -10.44
CA GLU A 327 -4.98 -10.54 -11.45
C GLU A 327 -5.91 -9.38 -11.05
N HIS A 328 -6.97 -9.65 -10.27
CA HIS A 328 -7.83 -8.59 -9.71
C HIS A 328 -7.07 -7.72 -8.70
N MET A 329 -6.09 -8.30 -8.00
CA MET A 329 -5.24 -7.66 -7.00
C MET A 329 -3.78 -7.47 -7.48
N ARG A 330 -3.51 -7.52 -8.78
CA ARG A 330 -2.18 -7.48 -9.40
C ARG A 330 -1.25 -6.41 -8.84
N ALA A 331 -1.77 -5.20 -8.61
CA ALA A 331 -0.99 -4.11 -8.03
C ALA A 331 -0.68 -4.30 -6.54
N SER A 332 -1.54 -5.00 -5.80
CA SER A 332 -1.30 -5.36 -4.40
C SER A 332 -0.16 -6.37 -4.30
N TYR A 333 -0.18 -7.41 -5.13
CA TYR A 333 0.90 -8.38 -5.22
C TYR A 333 2.22 -7.74 -5.66
N ASP A 334 2.19 -6.95 -6.75
CA ASP A 334 3.40 -6.27 -7.24
C ASP A 334 4.02 -5.36 -6.16
N THR A 335 3.19 -4.59 -5.44
CA THR A 335 3.67 -3.73 -4.36
C THR A 335 4.25 -4.56 -3.20
N TYR A 336 3.60 -5.67 -2.83
CA TYR A 336 4.04 -6.55 -1.76
C TYR A 336 5.40 -7.20 -2.07
N ILE A 337 5.52 -7.78 -3.25
CA ILE A 337 6.74 -8.50 -3.68
C ILE A 337 7.94 -7.54 -3.76
N ASN A 338 7.75 -6.37 -4.36
CA ASN A 338 8.84 -5.45 -4.68
C ASN A 338 9.16 -4.43 -3.58
N HIS A 339 8.24 -4.19 -2.62
CA HIS A 339 8.40 -3.13 -1.62
C HIS A 339 8.08 -3.57 -0.19
N GLY A 340 7.41 -4.71 0.00
CA GLY A 340 6.92 -5.16 1.32
C GLY A 340 5.70 -4.38 1.80
N ASN A 341 5.42 -4.47 3.10
CA ASN A 341 4.30 -3.81 3.77
C ASN A 341 4.76 -2.49 4.41
N SER A 342 4.44 -1.35 3.80
CA SER A 342 4.70 -0.02 4.36
C SER A 342 3.51 0.53 5.16
N SER A 343 2.80 -0.34 5.87
CA SER A 343 1.68 0.01 6.76
C SER A 343 0.67 0.97 6.09
N SER A 344 0.33 2.10 6.72
CA SER A 344 -0.68 3.06 6.21
C SER A 344 -0.36 3.66 4.84
N ALA A 345 0.91 3.73 4.45
CA ALA A 345 1.32 4.30 3.17
C ALA A 345 1.08 3.34 1.97
N THR A 346 0.98 2.03 2.22
CA THR A 346 0.95 1.02 1.17
C THR A 346 -0.27 1.14 0.27
N ILE A 347 -1.45 1.45 0.82
CA ILE A 347 -2.69 1.46 0.01
C ILE A 347 -2.66 2.50 -1.11
N PHE A 348 -2.06 3.67 -0.89
CA PHE A 348 -1.89 4.66 -1.95
C PHE A 348 -0.79 4.27 -2.94
N SER A 349 0.22 3.51 -2.49
CA SER A 349 1.21 2.91 -3.39
C SER A 349 0.55 1.89 -4.33
N VAL A 350 -0.32 1.03 -3.81
CA VAL A 350 -1.13 0.08 -4.61
C VAL A 350 -2.01 0.81 -5.61
N LEU A 351 -2.73 1.87 -5.21
CA LEU A 351 -3.55 2.68 -6.11
C LEU A 351 -2.71 3.37 -7.20
N ASN A 352 -1.51 3.86 -6.84
CA ASN A 352 -0.59 4.43 -7.82
C ASN A 352 -0.06 3.38 -8.79
N ARG A 353 0.22 2.18 -8.31
CA ARG A 353 0.71 1.07 -9.14
C ARG A 353 -0.38 0.54 -10.06
N LEU A 354 -1.61 0.39 -9.57
CA LEU A 354 -2.75 -0.13 -10.34
C LEU A 354 -3.04 0.67 -11.62
N ARG A 355 -2.81 1.98 -11.61
CA ARG A 355 -3.06 2.86 -12.75
C ARG A 355 -1.95 2.86 -13.82
N GLN A 356 -0.84 2.15 -13.60
CA GLN A 356 0.23 2.07 -14.59
C GLN A 356 -0.16 1.14 -15.75
N LYS A 357 0.32 1.47 -16.96
CA LYS A 357 -0.07 0.74 -18.17
C LYS A 357 0.38 -0.73 -18.21
N ASP A 358 1.52 -1.03 -17.60
CA ASP A 358 1.99 -2.40 -17.47
C ASP A 358 1.07 -3.24 -16.57
N MET A 359 0.47 -2.64 -15.52
CA MET A 359 -0.56 -3.31 -14.72
C MET A 359 -1.85 -3.57 -15.51
N ASP A 360 -2.17 -2.74 -16.49
CA ASP A 360 -3.34 -2.97 -17.35
C ASP A 360 -3.18 -4.27 -18.16
N ALA A 361 -1.96 -4.62 -18.58
CA ALA A 361 -1.67 -5.86 -19.30
C ALA A 361 -1.90 -7.12 -18.43
N LEU A 362 -1.80 -6.98 -17.11
CA LEU A 362 -2.02 -8.06 -16.13
C LEU A 362 -3.46 -8.11 -15.59
N ALA A 363 -4.39 -7.33 -16.15
CA ALA A 363 -5.79 -7.37 -15.73
C ALA A 363 -6.45 -8.70 -16.12
N PRO A 364 -7.48 -9.17 -15.40
CA PRO A 364 -8.22 -10.36 -15.76
C PRO A 364 -8.76 -10.29 -17.21
N GLY A 365 -8.24 -11.13 -18.10
CA GLY A 365 -8.56 -11.06 -19.53
C GLY A 365 -7.81 -9.99 -20.33
N GLY A 366 -6.74 -9.40 -19.75
CA GLY A 366 -5.81 -8.47 -20.42
C GLY A 366 -6.28 -7.02 -20.46
N SER A 367 -5.49 -6.18 -21.12
CA SER A 367 -5.64 -4.70 -21.11
C SER A 367 -6.98 -4.16 -21.63
N GLU A 368 -7.71 -4.95 -22.43
CA GLU A 368 -9.05 -4.57 -22.93
C GLU A 368 -10.14 -4.69 -21.85
N ASN A 369 -9.86 -5.42 -20.76
CA ASN A 369 -10.82 -5.74 -19.69
C ASN A 369 -10.50 -5.04 -18.35
N VAL A 370 -9.68 -4.01 -18.38
CA VAL A 370 -9.41 -3.18 -17.20
C VAL A 370 -10.70 -2.62 -16.63
N LYS A 371 -10.91 -2.84 -15.32
CA LYS A 371 -12.11 -2.38 -14.63
C LYS A 371 -12.04 -0.88 -14.32
N GLU A 372 -13.15 -0.20 -14.54
CA GLU A 372 -13.28 1.22 -14.19
C GLU A 372 -13.47 1.40 -12.68
N LEU A 373 -14.23 0.50 -12.06
CA LEU A 373 -14.48 0.54 -10.62
C LEU A 373 -13.42 -0.28 -9.86
N VAL A 374 -12.93 0.33 -8.79
CA VAL A 374 -11.86 -0.21 -7.93
C VAL A 374 -12.34 -0.20 -6.49
N VAL A 375 -12.28 -1.35 -5.83
CA VAL A 375 -12.50 -1.45 -4.39
C VAL A 375 -11.16 -1.31 -3.68
N GLY A 376 -11.00 -0.27 -2.86
CA GLY A 376 -9.88 -0.15 -1.93
C GLY A 376 -10.24 -0.83 -0.61
N CYS A 377 -9.34 -1.65 -0.04
CA CYS A 377 -9.54 -2.29 1.25
C CYS A 377 -8.24 -2.31 2.06
N ALA A 378 -8.32 -2.01 3.35
CA ALA A 378 -7.22 -2.10 4.30
C ALA A 378 -7.71 -2.56 5.67
N PHE A 379 -6.85 -3.31 6.37
CA PHE A 379 -7.06 -3.71 7.76
C PHE A 379 -6.07 -2.96 8.64
N GLY A 380 -6.46 -2.72 9.88
CA GLY A 380 -5.60 -2.09 10.88
C GLY A 380 -5.90 -2.61 12.29
N PRO A 381 -5.15 -2.11 13.30
CA PRO A 381 -5.34 -2.49 14.69
C PRO A 381 -6.79 -2.39 15.16
N GLY A 382 -7.18 -3.39 16.01
CA GLY A 382 -8.49 -3.38 16.64
C GLY A 382 -9.52 -4.43 16.28
N ILE A 383 -9.56 -5.31 15.31
CA ILE A 383 -9.15 -5.15 13.91
C ILE A 383 -10.12 -4.19 13.22
N ALA A 384 -9.62 -3.09 12.72
CA ALA A 384 -10.42 -2.18 11.92
C ALA A 384 -10.39 -2.58 10.44
N VAL A 385 -11.52 -2.41 9.75
CA VAL A 385 -11.69 -2.60 8.31
C VAL A 385 -12.06 -1.27 7.69
N GLU A 386 -11.31 -0.83 6.71
CA GLU A 386 -11.61 0.36 5.91
C GLU A 386 -11.76 -0.05 4.45
N MET A 387 -12.86 0.35 3.83
CA MET A 387 -13.10 0.14 2.40
C MET A 387 -13.53 1.44 1.72
N CYS A 388 -13.19 1.56 0.44
CA CYS A 388 -13.71 2.63 -0.42
C CYS A 388 -14.03 2.11 -1.82
N MET A 389 -14.95 2.77 -2.50
CA MET A 389 -15.21 2.57 -3.93
C MET A 389 -14.66 3.75 -4.70
N LEU A 390 -13.83 3.47 -5.68
CA LEU A 390 -13.23 4.45 -6.56
C LEU A 390 -13.62 4.17 -8.01
N ARG A 391 -13.82 5.23 -8.80
CA ARG A 391 -13.90 5.14 -10.26
C ARG A 391 -12.59 5.64 -10.84
N ARG A 392 -11.87 4.77 -11.53
CA ARG A 392 -10.63 5.08 -12.24
C ARG A 392 -10.94 5.85 -13.53
N ASN A 393 -10.22 6.93 -13.77
CA ASN A 393 -10.28 7.62 -15.05
C ASN A 393 -9.42 6.87 -16.09
N LEU A 394 -10.05 6.12 -16.96
CA LEU A 394 -9.39 5.37 -18.03
C LEU A 394 -9.07 6.22 -19.28
N GLY A 395 -9.41 7.53 -19.27
CA GLY A 395 -9.31 8.39 -20.45
C GLY A 395 -10.35 8.05 -21.52
N ASP A 396 -10.33 8.82 -22.62
CA ASP A 396 -11.28 8.61 -23.71
C ASP A 396 -10.91 7.33 -24.48
N LYS A 397 -11.77 6.31 -24.46
CA LYS A 397 -11.58 5.03 -25.18
C LYS A 397 -11.38 5.22 -26.69
N THR A 398 -11.85 6.35 -27.23
CA THR A 398 -11.69 6.71 -28.66
C THR A 398 -10.26 7.13 -29.00
N GLN A 399 -9.50 7.69 -28.05
CA GLN A 399 -8.08 8.03 -28.27
C GLN A 399 -7.13 6.83 -28.17
N ARG A 400 -7.55 5.73 -27.54
CA ARG A 400 -6.75 4.50 -27.47
C ARG A 400 -6.68 3.73 -28.81
N ARG A 401 -7.58 3.99 -29.75
CA ARG A 401 -7.62 3.35 -31.08
C ARG A 401 -6.80 4.05 -32.18
N GLY A 402 -6.14 5.16 -31.88
CA GLY A 402 -5.54 6.03 -32.87
C GLY A 402 -4.11 6.46 -32.64
N ILE A 403 -3.21 5.56 -32.16
CA ILE A 403 -1.78 5.78 -32.32
C ILE A 403 -1.31 4.83 -33.42
N GLU A 404 -1.51 5.27 -34.68
CA GLU A 404 -0.75 4.73 -35.80
C GLU A 404 0.74 5.04 -35.56
N THR A 405 1.57 3.98 -35.64
CA THR A 405 3.03 4.10 -35.65
C THR A 405 3.44 5.09 -36.74
N PRO A 406 4.33 6.06 -36.45
CA PRO A 406 4.89 6.90 -37.48
C PRO A 406 5.59 6.03 -38.54
N PRO A 407 5.52 6.39 -39.85
CA PRO A 407 6.22 5.65 -40.88
C PRO A 407 7.72 5.69 -40.61
N GLU A 408 8.36 4.54 -40.79
CA GLU A 408 9.82 4.40 -40.73
C GLU A 408 10.48 5.39 -41.69
N SER A 409 11.28 6.31 -41.17
CA SER A 409 12.16 7.13 -41.99
C SER A 409 13.40 6.31 -42.28
N GLU A 410 13.56 5.92 -43.55
CA GLU A 410 14.84 5.43 -44.09
C GLU A 410 15.93 6.50 -43.95
N GLY A 411 17.07 6.13 -43.42
CA GLY A 411 18.30 6.87 -43.67
C GLY A 411 19.25 7.04 -42.51
N GLY A 412 20.29 6.21 -42.42
CA GLY A 412 21.65 6.66 -42.24
C GLY A 412 22.38 6.46 -40.93
N SER A 413 23.28 5.49 -40.98
CA SER A 413 24.63 5.39 -40.38
C SER A 413 24.81 5.04 -38.91
N GLU A 414 25.47 3.92 -38.80
CA GLU A 414 26.20 3.27 -37.73
C GLU A 414 26.97 4.21 -36.76
N GLN A 415 26.85 3.94 -35.47
CA GLN A 415 28.01 3.71 -34.58
C GLN A 415 27.48 3.01 -33.30
N GLY A 416 28.10 1.87 -33.00
CA GLY A 416 27.72 0.96 -31.92
C GLY A 416 28.12 1.46 -30.53
N SER A 417 27.36 1.03 -29.56
CA SER A 417 27.83 0.67 -28.24
C SER A 417 26.92 -0.43 -27.69
N GLU A 418 27.53 -1.58 -27.46
CA GLU A 418 26.93 -2.75 -26.86
C GLU A 418 26.47 -2.43 -25.44
N ILE A 419 25.16 -2.56 -25.19
CA ILE A 419 24.60 -2.98 -23.91
C ILE A 419 23.41 -3.88 -24.29
N GLY A 420 23.72 -5.16 -24.40
CA GLY A 420 22.73 -6.20 -24.63
C GLY A 420 22.46 -6.98 -23.35
N ASP A 421 21.33 -7.62 -23.37
CA ASP A 421 20.97 -8.82 -22.62
C ASP A 421 20.67 -8.71 -21.13
N ASP A 422 19.44 -8.27 -20.82
CA ASP A 422 18.76 -8.73 -19.59
C ASP A 422 17.21 -8.68 -19.67
N VAL A 423 16.64 -8.37 -20.84
CA VAL A 423 15.18 -8.26 -21.01
C VAL A 423 14.55 -9.55 -21.52
N GLU A 424 15.30 -10.40 -22.19
CA GLU A 424 14.79 -11.65 -22.76
C GLU A 424 14.58 -12.76 -21.72
N GLY A 425 15.42 -12.83 -20.69
CA GLY A 425 15.30 -13.84 -19.63
C GLY A 425 14.03 -13.70 -18.75
N LYS A 426 13.49 -12.49 -18.63
CA LYS A 426 12.23 -12.25 -17.87
C LYS A 426 10.98 -12.57 -18.70
N LYS A 427 11.07 -12.44 -20.01
CA LYS A 427 9.96 -12.78 -20.93
C LYS A 427 9.78 -14.29 -21.10
N GLU A 428 10.87 -15.05 -21.12
CA GLU A 428 10.81 -16.50 -21.19
C GLU A 428 10.26 -17.18 -19.93
N ARG A 429 10.39 -16.54 -18.74
CA ARG A 429 9.79 -17.08 -17.51
C ARG A 429 8.26 -16.91 -17.48
N LEU A 430 7.75 -15.80 -18.00
CA LEU A 430 6.30 -15.53 -18.07
C LEU A 430 5.60 -16.28 -19.23
N GLU A 431 6.31 -16.59 -20.33
CA GLU A 431 5.72 -17.32 -21.46
C GLU A 431 5.74 -18.85 -21.26
N LYS A 432 6.58 -19.38 -20.38
CA LYS A 432 6.58 -20.84 -20.08
C LYS A 432 5.42 -21.26 -19.20
N ASP A 433 4.84 -20.35 -18.42
CA ASP A 433 3.68 -20.66 -17.58
C ASP A 433 2.33 -20.53 -18.30
N VAL A 434 2.28 -20.09 -19.57
CA VAL A 434 1.04 -19.85 -20.31
C VAL A 434 0.83 -20.77 -21.52
N ILE A 435 1.86 -21.44 -22.06
CA ILE A 435 1.71 -22.30 -23.25
C ILE A 435 2.48 -23.62 -23.07
N GLY A 436 1.85 -24.63 -22.49
CA GLY A 436 2.32 -26.01 -22.47
C GLY A 436 1.16 -26.98 -22.70
N GLY A 437 1.08 -27.51 -23.90
CA GLY A 437 0.04 -28.41 -24.35
C GLY A 437 -0.03 -29.76 -23.61
N ALA A 438 -1.21 -30.33 -23.62
CA ALA A 438 -1.61 -31.56 -22.98
C ALA A 438 -0.69 -32.75 -23.30
N GLY A 439 -0.27 -33.48 -22.24
CA GLY A 439 0.29 -34.81 -22.30
C GLY A 439 1.67 -34.94 -21.66
N GLU A 440 1.78 -34.72 -20.37
CA GLU A 440 2.81 -35.13 -19.40
C GLU A 440 2.65 -34.25 -18.10
N LYS A 441 1.43 -33.79 -17.86
CA LYS A 441 1.12 -32.74 -16.85
C LYS A 441 0.84 -33.29 -15.45
N ASP A 442 0.41 -34.53 -15.32
CA ASP A 442 -0.25 -34.96 -14.08
C ASP A 442 0.72 -35.19 -12.90
N GLU A 443 1.94 -35.69 -13.13
CA GLU A 443 2.87 -35.97 -12.02
C GLU A 443 3.62 -34.70 -11.49
N LYS A 444 3.93 -33.72 -12.35
CA LYS A 444 4.61 -32.50 -11.90
C LYS A 444 3.67 -31.50 -11.29
N GLU A 445 2.43 -31.41 -11.77
CA GLU A 445 1.41 -30.53 -11.16
C GLU A 445 0.97 -31.08 -9.79
N GLU A 446 0.88 -32.41 -9.64
CA GLU A 446 0.63 -33.05 -8.34
C GLU A 446 1.81 -32.87 -7.35
N GLU A 447 3.06 -32.96 -7.82
CA GLU A 447 4.24 -32.67 -6.96
C GLU A 447 4.32 -31.21 -6.55
N GLU A 448 4.02 -30.25 -7.45
CA GLU A 448 3.98 -28.81 -7.13
C GLU A 448 2.78 -28.44 -6.22
N GLU A 449 1.63 -29.10 -6.38
CA GLU A 449 0.48 -28.95 -5.47
C GLU A 449 0.76 -29.57 -4.10
N GLU A 450 1.36 -30.76 -4.04
CA GLU A 450 1.80 -31.36 -2.77
C GLU A 450 2.89 -30.55 -2.07
N GLU A 451 3.81 -29.94 -2.81
CA GLU A 451 4.85 -29.08 -2.24
C GLU A 451 4.23 -27.77 -1.71
N LYS A 452 3.28 -27.19 -2.43
CA LYS A 452 2.51 -26.03 -1.96
C LYS A 452 1.63 -26.33 -0.74
N GLU A 453 0.94 -27.49 -0.74
CA GLU A 453 0.15 -27.90 0.44
C GLU A 453 1.04 -28.18 1.66
N LYS A 454 2.22 -28.77 1.46
CA LYS A 454 3.22 -28.97 2.53
C LYS A 454 3.80 -27.65 3.03
N GLU A 455 3.98 -26.68 2.13
CA GLU A 455 4.45 -25.34 2.45
C GLU A 455 3.37 -24.52 3.18
N GLU A 456 2.12 -24.57 2.74
CA GLU A 456 0.97 -23.99 3.45
C GLU A 456 0.75 -24.64 4.83
N ALA A 457 0.86 -25.96 4.91
CA ALA A 457 0.77 -26.70 6.16
C ALA A 457 1.91 -26.36 7.12
N PHE A 458 3.14 -26.19 6.62
CA PHE A 458 4.30 -25.78 7.40
C PHE A 458 4.13 -24.33 7.92
N ILE A 459 3.65 -23.41 7.08
CA ILE A 459 3.37 -22.03 7.48
C ILE A 459 2.25 -22.00 8.52
N THR A 460 1.18 -22.76 8.30
CA THR A 460 0.06 -22.88 9.26
C THR A 460 0.54 -23.52 10.57
N GLN A 461 1.31 -24.57 10.52
CA GLN A 461 1.88 -25.24 11.70
C GLN A 461 2.93 -24.36 12.40
N ALA A 462 3.72 -23.58 11.66
CA ALA A 462 4.64 -22.60 12.25
C ALA A 462 3.89 -21.46 12.92
N LEU A 463 2.76 -21.02 12.39
CA LEU A 463 1.88 -20.04 13.00
C LEU A 463 1.11 -20.63 14.19
N GLU A 464 0.60 -21.86 14.09
CA GLU A 464 -0.09 -22.58 15.17
C GLU A 464 0.86 -22.98 16.33
N SER A 465 2.13 -23.25 16.03
CA SER A 465 3.14 -23.55 17.08
C SER A 465 3.53 -22.32 17.91
N VAL A 466 3.05 -21.13 17.57
CA VAL A 466 3.12 -19.91 18.40
C VAL A 466 2.10 -19.95 19.54
N GLU A 467 1.05 -20.79 19.45
CA GLU A 467 -0.01 -20.91 20.48
C GLU A 467 0.32 -21.88 21.62
N LEU A 468 1.41 -22.63 21.59
CA LEU A 468 1.68 -23.74 22.53
C LEU A 468 2.88 -23.52 23.46
N ASP A 469 3.48 -22.35 23.51
CA ASP A 469 4.48 -21.91 24.49
C ASP A 469 4.15 -20.49 24.97
#